data_72ee1d34d7d8c6c0fadd3cfabeeb128c
#
_entry.id   72ee1d34d7d8c6c0fadd3cfabeeb128c
#
_cell.length_a   1.000
_cell.length_b   1.000
_cell.length_c   1.000
_cell.angle_alpha   90.00
_cell.angle_beta   90.00
_cell.angle_gamma   90.00
#
_symmetry.space_group_name_H-M   'P 1'
#
loop_
_entity.id
_entity.type
_entity.pdbx_description
1 polymer ?
#
loop_
_entity_poly.entity_id
_entity_poly.type
_entity_poly.pdbx_seq_one_letter_code
_entity_poly.pdbx_strand_id
1 'polypeptide(L)'
;MWIADGWKDYELLDCGGGEKLERWDKQILVRPDPQAIWETDHSHPGWRRANGRYSRSSSGGGHWDKGKLPESWPIHYKELTFQVKPMNFKHTGLFPEQAANWDFAMEQIRRAGRPIRVLNLFAYTGGATVACAKAGASVCHVDAAKGMVAWAKEIARLTGLQEAPIRWIVDDCAKFVEREIRRGKTYDAMIMDPPSYGRGPGGEVWKLEENLFPFVKLCARVLSDKPLFVILNSYTTGLAPSVLGYILQMLVGKRFGGRVTWDELGLPCTQSGMALPCGATGRWTAE
;
A
#
# COMPACT_ATOMS: atom_id res chain seq x y z
N MET A 1 15.40 -4.43 5.70
CA MET A 1 13.97 -4.72 5.43
C MET A 1 13.13 -4.17 6.57
N TRP A 2 12.04 -3.50 6.25
CA TRP A 2 11.06 -3.05 7.23
C TRP A 2 9.96 -4.09 7.36
N ILE A 3 9.86 -4.71 8.53
CA ILE A 3 8.98 -5.86 8.79
C ILE A 3 7.64 -5.38 9.36
N ALA A 4 6.54 -5.86 8.78
CA ALA A 4 5.19 -5.62 9.27
C ALA A 4 4.80 -6.71 10.28
N ASP A 5 5.36 -6.65 11.49
CA ASP A 5 5.22 -7.66 12.55
C ASP A 5 4.14 -7.32 13.61
N GLY A 6 3.50 -6.16 13.48
CA GLY A 6 2.49 -5.69 14.45
C GLY A 6 1.09 -6.32 14.29
N TRP A 7 0.90 -7.23 13.35
CA TRP A 7 -0.39 -7.87 13.09
C TRP A 7 -0.77 -8.90 14.16
N LYS A 8 -2.08 -8.94 14.50
CA LYS A 8 -2.70 -10.01 15.29
C LYS A 8 -3.70 -10.80 14.46
N ASP A 9 -4.45 -10.11 13.61
CA ASP A 9 -5.50 -10.72 12.76
C ASP A 9 -4.96 -11.22 11.41
N TYR A 10 -3.71 -10.91 11.08
CA TYR A 10 -3.03 -11.42 9.90
C TYR A 10 -1.75 -12.14 10.28
N GLU A 11 -1.42 -13.22 9.56
CA GLU A 11 -0.19 -13.97 9.73
C GLU A 11 0.20 -14.66 8.41
N LEU A 12 1.46 -14.53 8.01
CA LEU A 12 2.04 -15.35 6.97
C LEU A 12 2.53 -16.67 7.61
N LEU A 13 1.77 -17.73 7.41
CA LEU A 13 2.02 -19.03 8.04
C LEU A 13 3.19 -19.77 7.38
N ASP A 14 3.22 -19.77 6.03
CA ASP A 14 4.25 -20.42 5.22
C ASP A 14 4.30 -19.82 3.83
N CYS A 15 5.41 -19.96 3.11
CA CYS A 15 5.54 -19.52 1.72
C CYS A 15 6.65 -20.28 0.98
N GLY A 16 6.41 -20.55 -0.30
CA GLY A 16 7.32 -21.24 -1.20
C GLY A 16 6.58 -21.84 -2.40
N GLY A 17 7.32 -22.32 -3.39
CA GLY A 17 6.73 -22.88 -4.60
C GLY A 17 5.87 -21.91 -5.40
N GLY A 18 6.12 -20.61 -5.27
CA GLY A 18 5.32 -19.57 -5.92
C GLY A 18 4.00 -19.24 -5.24
N GLU A 19 3.78 -19.74 -4.02
CA GLU A 19 2.55 -19.52 -3.23
C GLU A 19 2.87 -19.05 -1.81
N LYS A 20 1.85 -18.47 -1.16
CA LYS A 20 1.87 -18.12 0.26
C LYS A 20 0.60 -18.61 0.94
N LEU A 21 0.78 -19.13 2.14
CA LEU A 21 -0.27 -19.59 3.06
C LEU A 21 -0.45 -18.51 4.13
N GLU A 22 -1.63 -17.97 4.23
CA GLU A 22 -1.93 -16.83 5.08
C GLU A 22 -3.15 -17.08 5.96
N ARG A 23 -3.10 -16.57 7.19
CA ARG A 23 -4.25 -16.44 8.07
C ARG A 23 -4.75 -15.00 8.06
N TRP A 24 -6.04 -14.83 7.81
CA TRP A 24 -6.77 -13.55 7.80
C TRP A 24 -7.92 -13.64 8.81
N ASP A 25 -7.69 -13.30 10.05
CA ASP A 25 -8.51 -13.61 11.22
C ASP A 25 -8.73 -15.14 11.32
N LYS A 26 -9.93 -15.63 11.07
CA LYS A 26 -10.27 -17.07 11.09
C LYS A 26 -10.12 -17.76 9.72
N GLN A 27 -9.86 -17.01 8.67
CA GLN A 27 -9.81 -17.54 7.31
C GLN A 27 -8.36 -17.88 6.91
N ILE A 28 -8.16 -19.07 6.38
CA ILE A 28 -6.87 -19.52 5.83
C ILE A 28 -6.95 -19.42 4.31
N LEU A 29 -6.03 -18.69 3.72
CA LEU A 29 -5.96 -18.48 2.28
C LEU A 29 -4.65 -18.99 1.71
N VAL A 30 -4.71 -19.54 0.49
CA VAL A 30 -3.55 -19.79 -0.36
C VAL A 30 -3.63 -18.88 -1.58
N ARG A 31 -2.57 -18.10 -1.80
CA ARG A 31 -2.49 -17.17 -2.92
C ARG A 31 -1.14 -17.26 -3.63
N PRO A 32 -1.08 -17.04 -4.95
CA PRO A 32 0.19 -16.96 -5.67
C PRO A 32 1.04 -15.79 -5.18
N ASP A 33 2.32 -16.07 -4.95
CA ASP A 33 3.33 -15.06 -4.71
C ASP A 33 4.59 -15.37 -5.54
N PRO A 34 4.88 -14.59 -6.60
CA PRO A 34 6.02 -14.86 -7.49
C PRO A 34 7.38 -14.59 -6.82
N GLN A 35 7.43 -13.95 -5.67
CA GLN A 35 8.67 -13.75 -4.92
C GLN A 35 9.10 -15.01 -4.16
N ALA A 36 8.15 -15.89 -3.80
CA ALA A 36 8.40 -17.11 -3.05
C ALA A 36 8.90 -18.24 -3.97
N ILE A 37 10.08 -18.05 -4.59
CA ILE A 37 10.65 -18.97 -5.59
C ILE A 37 11.36 -20.18 -4.99
N TRP A 38 11.60 -20.20 -3.68
CA TRP A 38 12.15 -21.35 -2.97
C TRP A 38 11.10 -22.44 -2.75
N GLU A 39 11.55 -23.64 -2.48
CA GLU A 39 10.66 -24.77 -2.21
C GLU A 39 10.09 -24.74 -0.79
N THR A 40 8.91 -25.29 -0.60
CA THR A 40 8.33 -25.64 0.70
C THR A 40 7.84 -27.08 0.67
N ASP A 41 7.94 -27.78 1.79
CA ASP A 41 7.46 -29.15 1.96
C ASP A 41 5.94 -29.22 2.19
N HIS A 42 5.26 -28.08 2.26
CA HIS A 42 3.85 -27.95 2.57
C HIS A 42 3.44 -28.69 3.86
N SER A 43 4.35 -28.79 4.84
CA SER A 43 4.11 -29.50 6.09
C SER A 43 3.10 -28.81 6.99
N HIS A 44 2.95 -27.48 6.87
CA HIS A 44 1.98 -26.74 7.65
C HIS A 44 0.54 -27.21 7.34
N PRO A 45 -0.27 -27.59 8.36
CA PRO A 45 -1.63 -28.14 8.14
C PRO A 45 -2.58 -27.22 7.37
N GLY A 46 -2.34 -25.92 7.42
CA GLY A 46 -3.11 -24.89 6.70
C GLY A 46 -3.16 -25.10 5.19
N TRP A 47 -2.12 -25.67 4.58
CA TRP A 47 -2.10 -25.95 3.14
C TRP A 47 -3.26 -26.88 2.71
N ARG A 48 -3.64 -27.83 3.59
CA ARG A 48 -4.72 -28.81 3.34
C ARG A 48 -6.08 -28.32 3.82
N ARG A 49 -6.10 -27.32 4.73
CA ARG A 49 -7.32 -26.84 5.40
C ARG A 49 -7.69 -25.41 4.98
N ALA A 50 -7.10 -24.90 3.90
CA ALA A 50 -7.37 -23.55 3.42
C ALA A 50 -8.87 -23.36 3.14
N ASN A 51 -9.43 -22.24 3.60
CA ASN A 51 -10.81 -21.85 3.36
C ASN A 51 -11.01 -21.34 1.93
N GLY A 52 -9.95 -20.82 1.32
CA GLY A 52 -9.94 -20.37 -0.06
C GLY A 52 -8.57 -20.45 -0.71
N ARG A 53 -8.57 -20.74 -1.99
CA ARG A 53 -7.36 -20.78 -2.81
C ARG A 53 -7.60 -19.99 -4.10
N TYR A 54 -6.64 -19.14 -4.46
CA TYR A 54 -6.64 -18.50 -5.77
C TYR A 54 -5.72 -19.26 -6.72
N SER A 55 -6.28 -19.76 -7.81
CA SER A 55 -5.54 -20.47 -8.86
C SER A 55 -5.39 -19.58 -10.08
N ARG A 56 -4.17 -19.46 -10.61
CA ARG A 56 -3.89 -18.75 -11.85
C ARG A 56 -4.35 -19.57 -13.06
N SER A 57 -4.91 -18.90 -14.06
CA SER A 57 -5.17 -19.48 -15.37
C SER A 57 -3.93 -19.36 -16.25
N SER A 58 -3.68 -20.35 -17.11
CA SER A 58 -2.62 -20.30 -18.12
C SER A 58 -2.84 -19.23 -19.20
N SER A 59 -4.08 -18.80 -19.38
CA SER A 59 -4.46 -17.72 -20.32
C SER A 59 -4.46 -16.31 -19.70
N GLY A 60 -3.97 -16.16 -18.46
CA GLY A 60 -4.04 -14.93 -17.68
C GLY A 60 -5.26 -14.86 -16.77
N GLY A 61 -5.16 -14.06 -15.71
CA GLY A 61 -6.17 -14.01 -14.67
C GLY A 61 -6.17 -15.23 -13.76
N GLY A 62 -7.34 -15.66 -13.30
CA GLY A 62 -7.52 -16.81 -12.42
C GLY A 62 -8.88 -16.79 -11.72
N HIS A 63 -9.07 -17.69 -10.78
CA HIS A 63 -10.31 -17.81 -10.02
C HIS A 63 -10.03 -18.18 -8.57
N TRP A 64 -10.97 -17.82 -7.69
CA TRP A 64 -11.01 -18.28 -6.32
C TRP A 64 -11.84 -19.55 -6.21
N ASP A 65 -11.24 -20.60 -5.67
CA ASP A 65 -12.00 -21.65 -4.98
C ASP A 65 -12.26 -21.12 -3.57
N LYS A 66 -13.48 -20.65 -3.36
CA LYS A 66 -13.88 -19.93 -2.14
C LYS A 66 -14.22 -20.89 -0.99
N GLY A 67 -14.44 -22.17 -1.28
CA GLY A 67 -14.81 -23.14 -0.26
C GLY A 67 -15.94 -22.60 0.64
N LYS A 68 -15.59 -22.37 1.92
CA LYS A 68 -16.49 -21.80 2.94
C LYS A 68 -16.16 -20.34 3.30
N LEU A 69 -15.49 -19.59 2.43
CA LEU A 69 -15.18 -18.20 2.70
C LEU A 69 -16.45 -17.33 2.75
N PRO A 70 -16.57 -16.41 3.71
CA PRO A 70 -17.58 -15.37 3.68
C PRO A 70 -17.34 -14.43 2.48
N GLU A 71 -18.34 -13.67 2.06
CA GLU A 71 -18.20 -12.68 1.01
C GLU A 71 -17.18 -11.59 1.39
N SER A 72 -17.20 -11.19 2.66
CA SER A 72 -16.23 -10.26 3.26
C SER A 72 -16.17 -10.47 4.76
N TRP A 73 -15.07 -10.05 5.39
CA TRP A 73 -14.92 -10.08 6.84
C TRP A 73 -13.99 -8.96 7.31
N PRO A 74 -14.14 -8.49 8.56
CA PRO A 74 -13.25 -7.50 9.13
C PRO A 74 -11.93 -8.13 9.59
N ILE A 75 -10.85 -7.37 9.51
CA ILE A 75 -9.59 -7.61 10.23
C ILE A 75 -9.09 -6.31 10.84
N HIS A 76 -8.30 -6.42 11.89
CA HIS A 76 -7.83 -5.29 12.66
C HIS A 76 -6.30 -5.20 12.64
N TYR A 77 -5.81 -3.99 12.52
CA TYR A 77 -4.42 -3.64 12.77
C TYR A 77 -4.37 -2.50 13.78
N LYS A 78 -3.95 -2.81 15.02
CA LYS A 78 -3.97 -1.82 16.10
C LYS A 78 -5.38 -1.18 16.21
N GLU A 79 -5.49 0.12 16.01
CA GLU A 79 -6.73 0.90 16.07
C GLU A 79 -7.47 1.05 14.71
N LEU A 80 -6.99 0.36 13.68
CA LEU A 80 -7.56 0.38 12.34
C LEU A 80 -8.40 -0.87 12.08
N THR A 81 -9.53 -0.70 11.41
CA THR A 81 -10.41 -1.80 10.98
C THR A 81 -10.51 -1.82 9.47
N PHE A 82 -10.21 -2.96 8.88
CA PHE A 82 -10.30 -3.18 7.44
C PHE A 82 -11.35 -4.22 7.12
N GLN A 83 -12.11 -4.02 6.05
CA GLN A 83 -12.93 -5.05 5.46
C GLN A 83 -12.15 -5.69 4.30
N VAL A 84 -11.97 -6.99 4.33
CA VAL A 84 -11.31 -7.76 3.28
C VAL A 84 -12.28 -8.72 2.61
N LYS A 85 -12.05 -9.03 1.34
CA LYS A 85 -12.85 -9.98 0.55
C LYS A 85 -12.05 -10.51 -0.63
N PRO A 86 -12.30 -11.74 -1.09
CA PRO A 86 -11.74 -12.23 -2.35
C PRO A 86 -12.20 -11.35 -3.51
N MET A 87 -11.26 -10.80 -4.27
CA MET A 87 -11.52 -10.00 -5.47
C MET A 87 -11.46 -10.86 -6.74
N ASN A 88 -11.72 -10.26 -7.89
CA ASN A 88 -11.60 -10.93 -9.20
C ASN A 88 -10.17 -11.39 -9.53
N PHE A 89 -9.18 -10.86 -8.80
CA PHE A 89 -7.77 -11.25 -8.85
C PHE A 89 -7.35 -11.85 -7.51
N LYS A 90 -6.08 -12.23 -7.38
CA LYS A 90 -5.52 -12.80 -6.14
C LYS A 90 -5.60 -11.88 -4.91
N HIS A 91 -5.99 -10.62 -5.08
CA HIS A 91 -6.00 -9.63 -4.01
C HIS A 91 -7.24 -9.76 -3.11
N THR A 92 -7.09 -9.31 -1.88
CA THR A 92 -8.11 -9.33 -0.83
C THR A 92 -8.56 -7.92 -0.42
N GLY A 93 -8.05 -6.90 -1.10
CA GLY A 93 -8.32 -5.50 -0.78
C GLY A 93 -7.36 -4.88 0.22
N LEU A 94 -6.33 -5.60 0.67
CA LEU A 94 -5.33 -5.09 1.61
C LEU A 94 -3.96 -5.68 1.32
N PHE A 95 -2.91 -4.90 1.58
CA PHE A 95 -1.51 -5.28 1.52
C PHE A 95 -0.93 -5.20 2.94
N PRO A 96 -0.85 -6.33 3.67
CA PRO A 96 -0.47 -6.34 5.08
C PRO A 96 0.93 -5.79 5.36
N GLU A 97 1.86 -5.96 4.43
CA GLU A 97 3.23 -5.43 4.52
C GLU A 97 3.28 -3.91 4.59
N GLN A 98 2.26 -3.22 4.06
CA GLN A 98 2.16 -1.76 4.14
C GLN A 98 1.95 -1.24 5.58
N ALA A 99 1.65 -2.11 6.54
CA ALA A 99 1.55 -1.73 7.94
C ALA A 99 2.84 -1.10 8.47
N ALA A 100 4.02 -1.49 7.96
CA ALA A 100 5.29 -0.85 8.29
C ALA A 100 5.36 0.62 7.83
N ASN A 101 4.71 0.96 6.72
CA ASN A 101 4.58 2.34 6.25
C ASN A 101 3.47 3.11 7.00
N TRP A 102 2.38 2.43 7.39
CA TRP A 102 1.34 3.08 8.19
C TRP A 102 1.87 3.48 9.55
N ASP A 103 2.59 2.59 10.24
CA ASP A 103 3.21 2.89 11.54
C ASP A 103 4.18 4.06 11.44
N PHE A 104 5.04 4.06 10.43
CA PHE A 104 5.95 5.16 10.17
C PHE A 104 5.19 6.49 9.95
N ALA A 105 4.19 6.52 9.07
CA ALA A 105 3.42 7.72 8.79
C ALA A 105 2.66 8.24 10.02
N MET A 106 2.02 7.33 10.78
CA MET A 106 1.30 7.67 12.02
C MET A 106 2.25 8.28 13.06
N GLU A 107 3.45 7.71 13.23
CA GLU A 107 4.46 8.23 14.15
C GLU A 107 4.91 9.64 13.75
N GLN A 108 5.24 9.86 12.46
CA GLN A 108 5.64 11.17 11.96
C GLN A 108 4.55 12.22 12.20
N ILE A 109 3.29 11.89 11.89
CA ILE A 109 2.16 12.81 12.07
C ILE A 109 1.96 13.16 13.55
N ARG A 110 1.99 12.16 14.44
CA ARG A 110 1.81 12.38 15.89
C ARG A 110 2.93 13.22 16.51
N ARG A 111 4.16 13.06 16.02
CA ARG A 111 5.33 13.84 16.49
C ARG A 111 5.40 15.26 15.94
N ALA A 112 4.70 15.56 14.85
CA ALA A 112 4.86 16.83 14.14
C ALA A 112 4.47 18.07 14.96
N GLY A 113 3.59 17.94 15.97
CA GLY A 113 3.16 19.03 16.84
C GLY A 113 2.39 20.15 16.10
N ARG A 114 1.95 19.89 14.89
CA ARG A 114 1.18 20.83 14.03
C ARG A 114 0.19 20.07 13.15
N PRO A 115 -0.84 20.75 12.61
CA PRO A 115 -1.73 20.14 11.62
C PRO A 115 -0.96 19.69 10.38
N ILE A 116 -1.24 18.47 9.92
CA ILE A 116 -0.59 17.85 8.75
C ILE A 116 -1.64 17.56 7.69
N ARG A 117 -1.33 17.95 6.45
CA ARG A 117 -2.11 17.63 5.25
C ARG A 117 -1.38 16.58 4.45
N VAL A 118 -1.98 15.43 4.28
CA VAL A 118 -1.42 14.27 3.56
C VAL A 118 -2.08 14.14 2.20
N LEU A 119 -1.31 13.97 1.15
CA LEU A 119 -1.76 13.56 -0.18
C LEU A 119 -1.43 12.08 -0.38
N ASN A 120 -2.45 11.24 -0.51
CA ASN A 120 -2.31 9.80 -0.80
C ASN A 120 -2.76 9.54 -2.24
N LEU A 121 -1.82 9.18 -3.10
CA LEU A 121 -1.99 8.94 -4.53
C LEU A 121 -1.91 7.44 -4.83
N PHE A 122 -2.74 6.95 -5.77
CA PHE A 122 -2.97 5.53 -6.01
C PHE A 122 -3.44 4.84 -4.72
N ALA A 123 -4.38 5.50 -4.04
CA ALA A 123 -4.68 5.26 -2.64
C ALA A 123 -5.45 3.96 -2.38
N TYR A 124 -5.90 3.25 -3.43
CA TYR A 124 -6.54 1.94 -3.40
C TYR A 124 -7.72 1.90 -2.41
N THR A 125 -7.75 0.91 -1.53
CA THR A 125 -8.78 0.75 -0.48
C THR A 125 -8.53 1.60 0.77
N GLY A 126 -7.51 2.47 0.75
CA GLY A 126 -7.31 3.52 1.74
C GLY A 126 -6.59 3.11 3.02
N GLY A 127 -5.80 2.04 3.05
CA GLY A 127 -5.04 1.65 4.24
C GLY A 127 -4.19 2.80 4.81
N ALA A 128 -3.37 3.42 3.97
CA ALA A 128 -2.58 4.58 4.38
C ALA A 128 -3.44 5.82 4.71
N THR A 129 -4.57 5.99 4.02
CA THR A 129 -5.52 7.08 4.30
C THR A 129 -6.06 7.01 5.71
N VAL A 130 -6.60 5.84 6.11
CA VAL A 130 -7.18 5.70 7.46
C VAL A 130 -6.10 5.73 8.54
N ALA A 131 -4.90 5.23 8.27
CA ALA A 131 -3.76 5.33 9.19
C ALA A 131 -3.39 6.80 9.45
N CYS A 132 -3.19 7.60 8.40
CA CYS A 132 -2.87 9.02 8.53
C CYS A 132 -4.00 9.82 9.21
N ALA A 133 -5.26 9.57 8.84
CA ALA A 133 -6.41 10.24 9.46
C ALA A 133 -6.56 9.87 10.94
N LYS A 134 -6.32 8.61 11.32
CA LYS A 134 -6.33 8.16 12.71
C LYS A 134 -5.23 8.80 13.54
N ALA A 135 -4.11 9.13 12.92
CA ALA A 135 -3.03 9.90 13.55
C ALA A 135 -3.31 11.40 13.66
N GLY A 136 -4.45 11.90 13.15
CA GLY A 136 -4.88 13.29 13.24
C GLY A 136 -4.63 14.15 12.02
N ALA A 137 -4.21 13.58 10.89
CA ALA A 137 -4.00 14.35 9.66
C ALA A 137 -5.31 14.60 8.89
N SER A 138 -5.34 15.71 8.14
CA SER A 138 -6.27 15.87 7.02
C SER A 138 -5.71 15.13 5.81
N VAL A 139 -6.51 14.30 5.15
CA VAL A 139 -6.03 13.45 4.06
C VAL A 139 -6.79 13.72 2.77
N CYS A 140 -6.07 13.88 1.66
CA CYS A 140 -6.63 13.83 0.33
C CYS A 140 -6.34 12.46 -0.29
N HIS A 141 -7.37 11.63 -0.41
CA HIS A 141 -7.34 10.29 -0.98
C HIS A 141 -7.67 10.36 -2.46
N VAL A 142 -6.77 9.94 -3.33
CA VAL A 142 -6.94 9.99 -4.78
C VAL A 142 -6.71 8.61 -5.37
N ASP A 143 -7.71 8.09 -6.06
CA ASP A 143 -7.64 6.84 -6.83
C ASP A 143 -8.55 6.95 -8.06
N ALA A 144 -8.14 6.37 -9.18
CA ALA A 144 -8.92 6.41 -10.42
C ALA A 144 -10.13 5.45 -10.39
N ALA A 145 -10.09 4.42 -9.54
CA ALA A 145 -11.12 3.40 -9.47
C ALA A 145 -12.22 3.78 -8.48
N LYS A 146 -13.40 4.19 -8.98
CA LYS A 146 -14.57 4.57 -8.16
C LYS A 146 -14.92 3.52 -7.11
N GLY A 147 -14.84 2.23 -7.45
CA GLY A 147 -15.13 1.13 -6.52
C GLY A 147 -14.13 1.06 -5.36
N MET A 148 -12.85 1.38 -5.61
CA MET A 148 -11.82 1.42 -4.56
C MET A 148 -12.03 2.60 -3.61
N VAL A 149 -12.36 3.76 -4.13
CA VAL A 149 -12.70 4.95 -3.31
C VAL A 149 -13.96 4.69 -2.46
N ALA A 150 -14.97 4.02 -3.00
CA ALA A 150 -16.16 3.65 -2.23
C ALA A 150 -15.80 2.66 -1.10
N TRP A 151 -14.96 1.69 -1.37
CA TRP A 151 -14.47 0.75 -0.36
C TRP A 151 -13.62 1.44 0.72
N ALA A 152 -12.77 2.39 0.32
CA ALA A 152 -11.98 3.18 1.26
C ALA A 152 -12.86 4.01 2.22
N LYS A 153 -13.97 4.57 1.75
CA LYS A 153 -14.96 5.24 2.60
C LYS A 153 -15.57 4.30 3.64
N GLU A 154 -15.88 3.06 3.24
CA GLU A 154 -16.40 2.06 4.17
C GLU A 154 -15.35 1.66 5.21
N ILE A 155 -14.09 1.49 4.82
CA ILE A 155 -12.99 1.23 5.75
C ILE A 155 -12.81 2.40 6.74
N ALA A 156 -12.93 3.64 6.27
CA ALA A 156 -12.91 4.80 7.15
C ALA A 156 -14.08 4.79 8.16
N ARG A 157 -15.28 4.43 7.72
CA ARG A 157 -16.46 4.26 8.59
C ARG A 157 -16.23 3.18 9.66
N LEU A 158 -15.72 2.02 9.25
CA LEU A 158 -15.42 0.90 10.16
C LEU A 158 -14.33 1.26 11.18
N THR A 159 -13.41 2.14 10.82
CA THR A 159 -12.36 2.66 11.71
C THR A 159 -12.86 3.80 12.62
N GLY A 160 -14.12 4.23 12.47
CA GLY A 160 -14.69 5.35 13.24
C GLY A 160 -14.23 6.73 12.76
N LEU A 161 -13.92 6.86 11.46
CA LEU A 161 -13.38 8.07 10.82
C LEU A 161 -14.36 8.73 9.84
N GLN A 162 -15.66 8.48 9.96
CA GLN A 162 -16.66 9.05 9.05
C GLN A 162 -16.68 10.58 9.06
N GLU A 163 -16.36 11.20 10.20
CA GLU A 163 -16.29 12.67 10.38
C GLU A 163 -14.86 13.22 10.24
N ALA A 164 -13.87 12.35 9.95
CA ALA A 164 -12.50 12.80 9.79
C ALA A 164 -12.35 13.67 8.52
N PRO A 165 -11.42 14.63 8.50
CA PRO A 165 -11.21 15.52 7.36
C PRO A 165 -10.54 14.80 6.19
N ILE A 166 -11.25 13.87 5.55
CA ILE A 166 -10.77 13.11 4.40
C ILE A 166 -11.50 13.60 3.14
N ARG A 167 -10.72 14.06 2.17
CA ARG A 167 -11.22 14.44 0.85
C ARG A 167 -11.08 13.24 -0.09
N TRP A 168 -12.21 12.73 -0.56
CA TRP A 168 -12.28 11.57 -1.44
C TRP A 168 -12.35 11.98 -2.91
N ILE A 169 -11.39 11.56 -3.71
CA ILE A 169 -11.25 11.96 -5.11
C ILE A 169 -11.19 10.70 -5.99
N VAL A 170 -12.08 10.62 -6.97
CA VAL A 170 -12.03 9.63 -8.05
C VAL A 170 -11.46 10.34 -9.28
N ASP A 171 -10.17 10.11 -9.56
CA ASP A 171 -9.48 10.80 -10.63
C ASP A 171 -8.13 10.16 -10.97
N ASP A 172 -7.59 10.49 -12.17
CA ASP A 172 -6.21 10.25 -12.52
C ASP A 172 -5.28 11.08 -11.62
N CYS A 173 -4.28 10.43 -11.03
CA CYS A 173 -3.39 11.08 -10.05
C CYS A 173 -2.59 12.24 -10.64
N ALA A 174 -2.05 12.11 -11.87
CA ALA A 174 -1.27 13.17 -12.50
C ALA A 174 -2.16 14.38 -12.82
N LYS A 175 -3.33 14.15 -13.43
CA LYS A 175 -4.32 15.20 -13.73
C LYS A 175 -4.81 15.90 -12.46
N PHE A 176 -4.99 15.15 -11.38
CA PHE A 176 -5.34 15.73 -10.08
C PHE A 176 -4.25 16.64 -9.55
N VAL A 177 -2.98 16.18 -9.54
CA VAL A 177 -1.85 16.98 -9.06
C VAL A 177 -1.67 18.25 -9.89
N GLU A 178 -1.78 18.16 -11.22
CA GLU A 178 -1.76 19.35 -12.10
C GLU A 178 -2.82 20.40 -11.72
N ARG A 179 -4.04 19.94 -11.37
CA ARG A 179 -5.10 20.86 -10.90
C ARG A 179 -4.80 21.47 -9.56
N GLU A 180 -4.23 20.72 -8.62
CA GLU A 180 -3.82 21.23 -7.30
C GLU A 180 -2.69 22.28 -7.46
N ILE A 181 -1.75 22.09 -8.38
CA ILE A 181 -0.72 23.09 -8.74
C ILE A 181 -1.39 24.39 -9.21
N ARG A 182 -2.32 24.31 -10.17
CA ARG A 182 -3.04 25.50 -10.67
C ARG A 182 -3.86 26.21 -9.59
N ARG A 183 -4.32 25.49 -8.57
CA ARG A 183 -5.07 26.01 -7.42
C ARG A 183 -4.18 26.52 -6.29
N GLY A 184 -2.87 26.39 -6.40
CA GLY A 184 -1.93 26.75 -5.34
C GLY A 184 -2.11 25.91 -4.06
N LYS A 185 -2.63 24.66 -4.17
CA LYS A 185 -2.78 23.76 -3.02
C LYS A 185 -1.49 23.03 -2.74
N THR A 186 -1.17 22.88 -1.45
CA THR A 186 0.05 22.22 -0.99
C THR A 186 -0.25 21.20 0.10
N TYR A 187 0.67 20.26 0.27
CA TYR A 187 0.57 19.15 1.21
C TYR A 187 1.86 19.02 2.02
N ASP A 188 1.72 18.61 3.28
CA ASP A 188 2.85 18.47 4.20
C ASP A 188 3.47 17.08 4.13
N ALA A 189 2.72 16.10 3.67
CA ALA A 189 3.20 14.75 3.46
C ALA A 189 2.57 14.12 2.21
N MET A 190 3.27 13.15 1.65
CA MET A 190 2.82 12.47 0.44
C MET A 190 3.10 10.98 0.51
N ILE A 191 2.15 10.18 0.06
CA ILE A 191 2.27 8.73 -0.11
C ILE A 191 1.90 8.39 -1.54
N MET A 192 2.76 7.64 -2.22
CA MET A 192 2.59 7.24 -3.61
C MET A 192 2.84 5.74 -3.76
N ASP A 193 1.87 5.03 -4.33
CA ASP A 193 1.97 3.60 -4.62
C ASP A 193 1.57 3.30 -6.08
N PRO A 194 2.33 3.83 -7.06
CA PRO A 194 1.99 3.70 -8.46
C PRO A 194 2.07 2.26 -8.93
N PRO A 195 1.16 1.81 -9.82
CA PRO A 195 1.20 0.47 -10.39
C PRO A 195 2.41 0.28 -11.31
N SER A 196 2.87 -0.97 -11.47
CA SER A 196 3.92 -1.29 -12.45
C SER A 196 3.49 -0.99 -13.87
N TYR A 197 2.22 -1.26 -14.18
CA TYR A 197 1.60 -1.03 -15.48
C TYR A 197 0.13 -0.63 -15.32
N GLY A 198 -0.36 0.24 -16.20
CA GLY A 198 -1.75 0.64 -16.23
C GLY A 198 -2.15 1.23 -17.59
N ARG A 199 -3.46 1.29 -17.82
CA ARG A 199 -4.05 1.99 -18.98
C ARG A 199 -5.08 2.99 -18.47
N GLY A 200 -4.94 4.23 -18.91
CA GLY A 200 -5.93 5.28 -18.67
C GLY A 200 -7.16 5.13 -19.55
N PRO A 201 -8.27 5.81 -19.20
CA PRO A 201 -9.51 5.77 -19.98
C PRO A 201 -9.36 6.33 -21.40
N GLY A 202 -8.38 7.18 -21.65
CA GLY A 202 -8.07 7.73 -22.97
C GLY A 202 -7.05 6.91 -23.78
N GLY A 203 -6.67 5.70 -23.29
CA GLY A 203 -5.69 4.83 -23.94
C GLY A 203 -4.24 5.13 -23.55
N GLU A 204 -4.00 6.09 -22.66
CA GLU A 204 -2.67 6.40 -22.12
C GLU A 204 -2.08 5.15 -21.46
N VAL A 205 -0.82 4.88 -21.71
CA VAL A 205 -0.11 3.75 -21.13
C VAL A 205 0.80 4.27 -20.01
N TRP A 206 0.61 3.74 -18.81
CA TRP A 206 1.52 3.90 -17.69
C TRP A 206 2.47 2.71 -17.64
N LYS A 207 3.76 2.99 -17.63
CA LYS A 207 4.81 2.04 -17.29
C LYS A 207 5.70 2.68 -16.24
N LEU A 208 5.91 1.99 -15.14
CA LEU A 208 6.56 2.60 -13.97
C LEU A 208 7.96 3.09 -14.31
N GLU A 209 8.77 2.31 -15.01
CA GLU A 209 10.15 2.64 -15.38
C GLU A 209 10.27 3.88 -16.28
N GLU A 210 9.23 4.19 -17.06
CA GLU A 210 9.20 5.36 -17.94
C GLU A 210 8.58 6.59 -17.25
N ASN A 211 7.58 6.38 -16.41
CA ASN A 211 6.71 7.43 -15.89
C ASN A 211 6.99 7.84 -14.43
N LEU A 212 7.71 7.00 -13.64
CA LEU A 212 7.86 7.24 -12.21
C LEU A 212 8.59 8.56 -11.91
N PHE A 213 9.75 8.78 -12.53
CA PHE A 213 10.55 9.98 -12.28
C PHE A 213 9.81 11.28 -12.66
N PRO A 214 9.22 11.40 -13.88
CA PRO A 214 8.41 12.56 -14.24
C PRO A 214 7.22 12.78 -13.31
N PHE A 215 6.55 11.70 -12.87
CA PHE A 215 5.43 11.77 -11.97
C PHE A 215 5.83 12.29 -10.58
N VAL A 216 6.89 11.74 -9.97
CA VAL A 216 7.38 12.23 -8.66
C VAL A 216 7.85 13.67 -8.76
N LYS A 217 8.48 14.07 -9.88
CA LYS A 217 8.87 15.46 -10.16
C LYS A 217 7.66 16.39 -10.21
N LEU A 218 6.57 15.96 -10.83
CA LEU A 218 5.29 16.70 -10.84
C LEU A 218 4.74 16.83 -9.40
N CYS A 219 4.68 15.72 -8.67
CA CYS A 219 4.15 15.66 -7.30
C CYS A 219 4.95 16.51 -6.31
N ALA A 220 6.27 16.59 -6.45
CA ALA A 220 7.12 17.42 -5.58
C ALA A 220 6.75 18.92 -5.62
N ARG A 221 6.05 19.37 -6.68
CA ARG A 221 5.60 20.78 -6.82
C ARG A 221 4.45 21.14 -5.88
N VAL A 222 3.72 20.17 -5.36
CA VAL A 222 2.63 20.40 -4.39
C VAL A 222 3.07 20.12 -2.94
N LEU A 223 4.35 19.86 -2.68
CA LEU A 223 4.85 19.85 -1.31
C LEU A 223 4.85 21.28 -0.75
N SER A 224 4.45 21.42 0.52
CA SER A 224 4.48 22.68 1.25
C SER A 224 5.92 23.16 1.48
N ASP A 225 6.10 24.38 1.99
CA ASP A 225 7.45 24.92 2.30
C ASP A 225 8.11 24.19 3.48
N LYS A 226 7.33 23.50 4.31
CA LYS A 226 7.79 22.70 5.45
C LYS A 226 7.16 21.30 5.39
N PRO A 227 7.56 20.49 4.39
CA PRO A 227 7.02 19.13 4.29
C PRO A 227 7.53 18.27 5.43
N LEU A 228 6.80 17.22 5.78
CA LEU A 228 7.09 16.33 6.90
C LEU A 228 7.72 15.02 6.43
N PHE A 229 7.05 14.33 5.49
CA PHE A 229 7.57 13.09 4.90
C PHE A 229 7.03 12.84 3.49
N VAL A 230 7.74 12.00 2.75
CA VAL A 230 7.30 11.40 1.48
C VAL A 230 7.59 9.91 1.51
N ILE A 231 6.58 9.10 1.16
CA ILE A 231 6.69 7.65 0.97
C ILE A 231 6.46 7.36 -0.52
N LEU A 232 7.35 6.60 -1.12
CA LEU A 232 7.27 6.13 -2.50
C LEU A 232 7.42 4.62 -2.53
N ASN A 233 6.38 3.90 -2.99
CA ASN A 233 6.35 2.45 -3.06
C ASN A 233 6.53 1.94 -4.50
N SER A 234 6.98 0.71 -4.63
CA SER A 234 6.99 -0.04 -5.87
C SER A 234 6.89 -1.55 -5.63
N TYR A 235 6.04 -2.20 -6.40
CA TYR A 235 5.91 -3.66 -6.48
C TYR A 235 6.44 -4.20 -7.81
N THR A 236 7.21 -3.39 -8.53
CA THR A 236 7.79 -3.78 -9.82
C THR A 236 8.99 -4.68 -9.61
N THR A 237 8.92 -5.89 -10.15
CA THR A 237 10.04 -6.84 -10.12
C THR A 237 11.27 -6.26 -10.82
N GLY A 238 12.43 -6.39 -10.18
CA GLY A 238 13.70 -5.90 -10.73
C GLY A 238 14.01 -4.43 -10.44
N LEU A 239 13.09 -3.67 -9.83
CA LEU A 239 13.38 -2.31 -9.38
C LEU A 239 13.93 -2.34 -7.94
N ALA A 240 15.21 -2.07 -7.77
CA ALA A 240 15.85 -2.04 -6.46
C ALA A 240 15.30 -0.90 -5.59
N PRO A 241 15.15 -1.09 -4.25
CA PRO A 241 14.68 -0.03 -3.35
C PRO A 241 15.53 1.25 -3.41
N SER A 242 16.83 1.12 -3.65
CA SER A 242 17.75 2.25 -3.81
C SER A 242 17.39 3.20 -4.95
N VAL A 243 16.70 2.71 -6.00
CA VAL A 243 16.23 3.56 -7.11
C VAL A 243 15.17 4.55 -6.58
N LEU A 244 14.25 4.10 -5.71
CA LEU A 244 13.25 4.96 -5.07
C LEU A 244 13.93 6.00 -4.17
N GLY A 245 14.92 5.57 -3.40
CA GLY A 245 15.74 6.47 -2.59
C GLY A 245 16.47 7.52 -3.43
N TYR A 246 17.05 7.12 -4.55
CA TYR A 246 17.75 8.04 -5.46
C TYR A 246 16.78 9.10 -6.04
N ILE A 247 15.59 8.69 -6.46
CA ILE A 247 14.54 9.60 -6.95
C ILE A 247 14.14 10.62 -5.87
N LEU A 248 13.88 10.14 -4.64
CA LEU A 248 13.51 11.02 -3.52
C LEU A 248 14.65 11.97 -3.15
N GLN A 249 15.91 11.51 -3.15
CA GLN A 249 17.05 12.36 -2.90
C GLN A 249 17.18 13.47 -3.94
N MET A 250 16.98 13.15 -5.23
CA MET A 250 17.08 14.13 -6.30
C MET A 250 15.96 15.18 -6.29
N LEU A 251 14.73 14.76 -6.01
CA LEU A 251 13.53 15.59 -6.19
C LEU A 251 13.04 16.26 -4.91
N VAL A 252 13.33 15.67 -3.75
CA VAL A 252 12.88 16.15 -2.44
C VAL A 252 14.08 16.51 -1.56
N GLY A 253 15.03 15.60 -1.34
CA GLY A 253 16.18 15.82 -0.47
C GLY A 253 17.04 17.01 -0.90
N LYS A 254 17.32 17.18 -2.19
CA LYS A 254 18.07 18.34 -2.71
C LYS A 254 17.36 19.68 -2.47
N ARG A 255 16.03 19.68 -2.42
CA ARG A 255 15.23 20.91 -2.23
C ARG A 255 15.03 21.25 -0.75
N PHE A 256 14.79 20.26 0.10
CA PHE A 256 14.35 20.46 1.48
C PHE A 256 15.36 19.99 2.52
N GLY A 257 16.49 19.41 2.11
CA GLY A 257 17.39 18.71 3.05
C GLY A 257 16.73 17.42 3.56
N GLY A 258 16.93 17.13 4.84
CA GLY A 258 16.32 15.98 5.49
C GLY A 258 17.01 14.66 5.14
N ARG A 259 16.37 13.54 5.51
CA ARG A 259 16.94 12.19 5.41
C ARG A 259 16.16 11.33 4.44
N VAL A 260 16.85 10.66 3.52
CA VAL A 260 16.28 9.63 2.66
C VAL A 260 16.72 8.25 3.15
N THR A 261 15.79 7.35 3.26
CA THR A 261 16.01 5.92 3.54
C THR A 261 15.24 5.07 2.54
N TRP A 262 15.68 3.87 2.29
CA TRP A 262 15.01 2.93 1.41
C TRP A 262 15.28 1.50 1.84
N ASP A 263 14.31 0.64 1.68
CA ASP A 263 14.43 -0.79 1.96
C ASP A 263 13.25 -1.55 1.34
N GLU A 264 13.29 -2.87 1.44
CA GLU A 264 12.16 -3.74 1.16
C GLU A 264 11.17 -3.74 2.33
N LEU A 265 9.89 -3.93 2.00
CA LEU A 265 8.86 -4.32 2.96
C LEU A 265 8.82 -5.83 3.08
N GLY A 266 8.59 -6.34 4.27
CA GLY A 266 8.54 -7.77 4.51
C GLY A 266 7.44 -8.22 5.46
N LEU A 267 7.00 -9.45 5.25
CA LEU A 267 6.08 -10.16 6.14
C LEU A 267 6.82 -11.29 6.85
N PRO A 268 6.81 -11.33 8.19
CA PRO A 268 7.45 -12.42 8.92
C PRO A 268 6.69 -13.73 8.64
N CYS A 269 7.41 -14.78 8.22
CA CYS A 269 6.87 -16.10 7.96
C CYS A 269 7.07 -16.98 9.19
N THR A 270 5.97 -17.47 9.74
CA THR A 270 5.99 -18.26 10.98
C THR A 270 6.76 -19.57 10.82
N GLN A 271 6.53 -20.28 9.71
CA GLN A 271 7.14 -21.60 9.48
C GLN A 271 8.66 -21.52 9.31
N SER A 272 9.15 -20.56 8.55
CA SER A 272 10.58 -20.45 8.25
C SER A 272 11.35 -19.58 9.24
N GLY A 273 10.67 -18.71 10.00
CA GLY A 273 11.30 -17.67 10.82
C GLY A 273 12.01 -16.57 10.03
N MET A 274 11.88 -16.57 8.69
CA MET A 274 12.41 -15.57 7.79
C MET A 274 11.30 -14.59 7.38
N ALA A 275 11.64 -13.51 6.67
CA ALA A 275 10.65 -12.60 6.13
C ALA A 275 10.49 -12.79 4.61
N LEU A 276 9.24 -12.84 4.14
CA LEU A 276 8.92 -12.79 2.71
C LEU A 276 9.11 -11.34 2.24
N PRO A 277 9.98 -11.06 1.26
CA PRO A 277 10.08 -9.74 0.64
C PRO A 277 8.83 -9.49 -0.20
N CYS A 278 8.19 -8.32 -0.02
CA CYS A 278 6.90 -8.02 -0.65
C CYS A 278 6.98 -6.89 -1.67
N GLY A 279 7.65 -5.80 -1.35
CA GLY A 279 7.79 -4.63 -2.21
C GLY A 279 8.91 -3.72 -1.74
N ALA A 280 9.23 -2.72 -2.54
CA ALA A 280 10.24 -1.72 -2.23
C ALA A 280 9.60 -0.41 -1.76
N THR A 281 10.25 0.28 -0.83
CA THR A 281 9.82 1.59 -0.35
C THR A 281 11.01 2.52 -0.20
N GLY A 282 10.87 3.75 -0.71
CA GLY A 282 11.70 4.89 -0.35
C GLY A 282 10.94 5.80 0.62
N ARG A 283 11.63 6.33 1.63
CA ARG A 283 11.10 7.31 2.59
C ARG A 283 12.02 8.52 2.66
N TRP A 284 11.46 9.70 2.55
CA TRP A 284 12.11 10.95 2.91
C TRP A 284 11.43 11.54 4.14
N THR A 285 12.22 12.10 5.06
CA THR A 285 11.72 12.84 6.24
C THR A 285 12.46 14.16 6.36
N ALA A 286 11.74 15.21 6.79
CA ALA A 286 12.38 16.41 7.31
C ALA A 286 13.19 16.07 8.56
N GLU A 287 14.28 16.83 8.82
CA GLU A 287 15.04 16.76 10.05
C GLU A 287 14.33 17.48 11.21
#